data_0bd49fd78ffa8db3877d4fecb5cb15f9
#
_entry.id   0bd49fd78ffa8db3877d4fecb5cb15f9
#
_cell.length_a   1.000
_cell.length_b   1.000
_cell.length_c   1.000
_cell.angle_alpha   90.00
_cell.angle_beta   90.00
_cell.angle_gamma   90.00
#
_symmetry.space_group_name_H-M   'P 1'
#
loop_
_entity.id
_entity.type
_entity.pdbx_description
1 polymer ?
#
loop_
_entity_poly.entity_id
_entity_poly.type
_entity_poly.pdbx_seq_one_letter_code
_entity_poly.pdbx_strand_id
1 'polypeptide(L)'
;MSGTGKDKAGYLVGFIVFICVIPFFMFLLAGRIDPGAGRMICCIVLAAAGIGLSVWSIVYMKRVGQGNPLDAFDHEIGPRTKRLMTDGPYRICRNPMLLGVFIFYAGLQILLLSWKALLLFAAFVLIMLYQVKMEEQRLERDFGREYLEYKKKTPALLPDLNSFKKH
;
A
#
# COMPACT_ATOMS: atom_id res chain seq x y z
N MET A 1 17.66 16.70 10.58
CA MET A 1 16.37 17.27 10.18
C MET A 1 15.28 16.43 10.85
N SER A 2 14.74 16.91 11.96
CA SER A 2 13.78 16.18 12.80
C SER A 2 12.40 16.31 12.15
N GLY A 3 11.82 15.18 11.72
CA GLY A 3 10.40 15.13 11.43
C GLY A 3 9.62 15.58 12.65
N THR A 4 8.64 16.46 12.46
CA THR A 4 7.79 16.96 13.53
C THR A 4 7.13 15.80 14.26
N GLY A 5 6.85 15.93 15.57
CA GLY A 5 6.21 14.86 16.36
C GLY A 5 4.90 14.33 15.72
N LYS A 6 4.20 15.16 14.95
CA LYS A 6 3.01 14.81 14.17
C LYS A 6 3.29 13.76 13.10
N ASP A 7 4.43 13.84 12.39
CA ASP A 7 4.82 12.86 11.37
C ASP A 7 5.04 11.47 11.97
N LYS A 8 5.73 11.42 13.12
CA LYS A 8 5.98 10.16 13.85
C LYS A 8 4.68 9.55 14.37
N ALA A 9 3.76 10.37 14.89
CA ALA A 9 2.46 9.90 15.36
C ALA A 9 1.62 9.33 14.22
N GLY A 10 1.57 9.98 13.06
CA GLY A 10 0.87 9.47 11.88
C GLY A 10 1.39 8.12 11.39
N TYR A 11 2.72 7.94 11.32
CA TYR A 11 3.32 6.64 10.98
C TYR A 11 2.97 5.56 11.98
N LEU A 12 2.99 5.88 13.29
CA LEU A 12 2.65 4.95 14.35
C LEU A 12 1.18 4.53 14.26
N VAL A 13 0.27 5.47 14.05
CA VAL A 13 -1.17 5.20 13.89
C VAL A 13 -1.40 4.33 12.65
N GLY A 14 -0.82 4.69 11.50
CA GLY A 14 -0.93 3.88 10.28
C GLY A 14 -0.39 2.45 10.49
N PHE A 15 0.78 2.31 11.10
CA PHE A 15 1.35 1.01 11.42
C PHE A 15 0.42 0.19 12.33
N ILE A 16 -0.08 0.78 13.42
CA ILE A 16 -0.98 0.09 14.35
C ILE A 16 -2.25 -0.36 13.63
N VAL A 17 -2.89 0.51 12.86
CA VAL A 17 -4.13 0.18 12.16
C VAL A 17 -3.89 -0.93 11.12
N PHE A 18 -2.91 -0.77 10.24
CA PHE A 18 -2.69 -1.70 9.12
C PHE A 18 -2.01 -3.01 9.53
N ILE A 19 -1.17 -3.01 10.54
CA ILE A 19 -0.41 -4.22 10.92
C ILE A 19 -1.03 -4.93 12.14
N CYS A 20 -1.76 -4.23 12.99
CA CYS A 20 -2.31 -4.81 14.21
C CYS A 20 -3.83 -4.90 14.18
N VAL A 21 -4.53 -3.77 13.98
CA VAL A 21 -5.99 -3.71 14.19
C VAL A 21 -6.74 -4.52 13.13
N ILE A 22 -6.51 -4.29 11.86
CA ILE A 22 -7.23 -5.00 10.79
C ILE A 22 -6.90 -6.50 10.80
N PRO A 23 -5.62 -6.95 10.86
CA PRO A 23 -5.31 -8.37 11.01
C PRO A 23 -5.95 -9.00 12.24
N PHE A 24 -5.95 -8.32 13.38
CA PHE A 24 -6.62 -8.80 14.60
C PHE A 24 -8.10 -9.11 14.33
N PHE A 25 -8.83 -8.20 13.71
CA PHE A 25 -10.24 -8.43 13.35
C PHE A 25 -10.40 -9.55 12.32
N MET A 26 -9.48 -9.70 11.37
CA MET A 26 -9.49 -10.82 10.42
C MET A 26 -9.34 -12.16 11.16
N PHE A 27 -8.42 -12.27 12.12
CA PHE A 27 -8.26 -13.46 12.96
C PHE A 27 -9.48 -13.72 13.83
N LEU A 28 -10.04 -12.67 14.45
CA LEU A 28 -11.24 -12.79 15.28
C LEU A 28 -12.45 -13.30 14.49
N LEU A 29 -12.65 -12.78 13.27
CA LEU A 29 -13.73 -13.20 12.39
C LEU A 29 -13.52 -14.59 11.78
N ALA A 30 -12.27 -15.01 11.60
CA ALA A 30 -11.96 -16.34 11.08
C ALA A 30 -12.26 -17.46 12.07
N GLY A 31 -12.20 -17.19 13.39
CA GLY A 31 -12.43 -18.18 14.43
C GLY A 31 -11.27 -19.17 14.56
N ARG A 32 -11.60 -20.46 14.78
CA ARG A 32 -10.58 -21.49 14.88
C ARG A 32 -9.90 -21.74 13.54
N ILE A 33 -8.57 -21.69 13.53
CA ILE A 33 -7.73 -21.87 12.34
C ILE A 33 -6.87 -23.09 12.60
N ASP A 34 -6.92 -24.04 11.67
CA ASP A 34 -5.97 -25.14 11.59
C ASP A 34 -5.23 -25.05 10.25
N PRO A 35 -4.18 -24.22 10.15
CA PRO A 35 -3.45 -24.03 8.92
C PRO A 35 -2.47 -25.16 8.69
N GLY A 36 -2.61 -25.90 7.60
CA GLY A 36 -1.57 -26.81 7.14
C GLY A 36 -0.26 -26.05 6.83
N ALA A 37 0.87 -26.76 6.92
CA ALA A 37 2.21 -26.18 6.74
C ALA A 37 2.35 -25.37 5.43
N GLY A 38 1.74 -25.83 4.33
CA GLY A 38 1.78 -25.12 3.03
C GLY A 38 1.14 -23.74 3.08
N ARG A 39 0.01 -23.58 3.79
CA ARG A 39 -0.66 -22.27 3.95
C ARG A 39 0.16 -21.32 4.82
N MET A 40 0.81 -21.86 5.86
CA MET A 40 1.72 -21.08 6.71
C MET A 40 2.93 -20.56 5.92
N ILE A 41 3.57 -21.42 5.14
CA ILE A 41 4.72 -21.02 4.30
C ILE A 41 4.28 -19.96 3.28
N CYS A 42 3.17 -20.17 2.60
CA CYS A 42 2.64 -19.20 1.62
C CYS A 42 2.35 -17.83 2.28
N CYS A 43 1.72 -17.84 3.45
CA CYS A 43 1.46 -16.61 4.21
C CYS A 43 2.77 -15.89 4.57
N ILE A 44 3.77 -16.60 5.08
CA ILE A 44 5.07 -16.02 5.47
C ILE A 44 5.76 -15.39 4.25
N VAL A 45 5.78 -16.10 3.11
CA VAL A 45 6.41 -15.59 1.87
C VAL A 45 5.71 -14.35 1.37
N LEU A 46 4.37 -14.36 1.30
CA LEU A 46 3.60 -13.20 0.85
C LEU A 46 3.71 -12.03 1.85
N ALA A 47 3.69 -12.31 3.14
CA ALA A 47 3.86 -11.28 4.17
C ALA A 47 5.24 -10.62 4.06
N ALA A 48 6.30 -11.40 3.92
CA ALA A 48 7.66 -10.86 3.74
C ALA A 48 7.78 -10.03 2.45
N ALA A 49 7.24 -10.51 1.33
CA ALA A 49 7.24 -9.78 0.06
C ALA A 49 6.44 -8.47 0.14
N GLY A 50 5.24 -8.51 0.75
CA GLY A 50 4.37 -7.35 0.90
C GLY A 50 4.97 -6.29 1.81
N ILE A 51 5.49 -6.69 2.98
CA ILE A 51 6.18 -5.78 3.90
C ILE A 51 7.44 -5.21 3.24
N GLY A 52 8.24 -6.05 2.56
CA GLY A 52 9.44 -5.60 1.86
C GLY A 52 9.15 -4.53 0.80
N LEU A 53 8.12 -4.73 -0.03
CA LEU A 53 7.69 -3.76 -1.03
C LEU A 53 7.19 -2.46 -0.38
N SER A 54 6.41 -2.55 0.68
CA SER A 54 5.89 -1.37 1.40
C SER A 54 7.02 -0.56 2.03
N VAL A 55 7.96 -1.22 2.71
CA VAL A 55 9.13 -0.57 3.34
C VAL A 55 10.03 0.07 2.27
N TRP A 56 10.31 -0.63 1.17
CA TRP A 56 11.08 -0.07 0.06
C TRP A 56 10.42 1.19 -0.49
N SER A 57 9.11 1.17 -0.68
CA SER A 57 8.34 2.32 -1.18
C SER A 57 8.41 3.51 -0.22
N ILE A 58 8.27 3.29 1.09
CA ILE A 58 8.36 4.33 2.12
C ILE A 58 9.76 4.94 2.14
N VAL A 59 10.80 4.10 2.13
CA VAL A 59 12.19 4.57 2.15
C VAL A 59 12.51 5.37 0.89
N TYR A 60 12.05 4.90 -0.27
CA TYR A 60 12.25 5.59 -1.54
C TYR A 60 11.54 6.95 -1.55
N MET A 61 10.28 7.00 -1.11
CA MET A 61 9.51 8.24 -1.00
C MET A 61 10.21 9.27 -0.10
N LYS A 62 10.70 8.84 1.07
CA LYS A 62 11.42 9.75 1.98
C LYS A 62 12.73 10.29 1.40
N ARG A 63 13.47 9.45 0.67
CA ARG A 63 14.79 9.82 0.12
C ARG A 63 14.67 10.68 -1.14
N VAL A 64 13.75 10.36 -2.03
CA VAL A 64 13.62 10.97 -3.35
C VAL A 64 12.50 12.00 -3.41
N GLY A 65 11.31 11.64 -2.93
CA GLY A 65 10.12 12.49 -2.99
C GLY A 65 10.09 13.61 -1.95
N GLN A 66 10.90 13.51 -0.89
CA GLN A 66 10.89 14.43 0.26
C GLN A 66 9.48 14.64 0.85
N GLY A 67 8.57 13.71 0.60
CA GLY A 67 7.18 13.71 1.05
C GLY A 67 6.90 12.71 2.16
N ASN A 68 5.66 12.75 2.66
CA ASN A 68 5.16 11.82 3.66
C ASN A 68 4.10 10.90 3.03
N PRO A 69 4.21 9.56 3.15
CA PRO A 69 3.24 8.63 2.59
C PRO A 69 1.88 8.60 3.32
N LEU A 70 1.69 9.45 4.33
CA LEU A 70 0.51 9.44 5.20
C LEU A 70 -0.49 10.56 4.94
N ASP A 71 -0.45 11.18 3.76
CA ASP A 71 -1.55 12.02 3.35
C ASP A 71 -2.79 11.13 3.11
N ALA A 72 -3.70 11.11 4.07
CA ALA A 72 -4.92 10.32 4.01
C ALA A 72 -6.12 11.24 3.82
N PHE A 73 -7.00 10.89 2.88
CA PHE A 73 -8.27 11.57 2.64
C PHE A 73 -8.19 13.09 2.46
N ASP A 74 -7.21 13.56 1.66
CA ASP A 74 -6.97 14.99 1.38
C ASP A 74 -6.59 15.84 2.60
N HIS A 75 -6.29 15.19 3.74
CA HIS A 75 -5.75 15.86 4.93
C HIS A 75 -4.22 15.77 4.95
N GLU A 76 -3.57 16.94 5.00
CA GLU A 76 -2.12 17.05 5.15
C GLU A 76 -1.69 16.61 6.55
N ILE A 77 -1.24 15.36 6.68
CA ILE A 77 -0.64 14.86 7.93
C ILE A 77 0.87 15.14 7.95
N GLY A 78 1.47 15.48 6.80
CA GLY A 78 2.90 15.76 6.67
C GLY A 78 3.25 16.62 5.45
N PRO A 79 4.55 16.90 5.21
CA PRO A 79 4.99 17.69 4.07
C PRO A 79 4.62 16.98 2.76
N ARG A 80 3.98 17.72 1.85
CA ARG A 80 3.64 17.24 0.50
C ARG A 80 4.88 16.79 -0.25
N THR A 81 4.71 15.78 -1.09
CA THR A 81 5.75 15.34 -2.03
C THR A 81 6.10 16.50 -2.98
N LYS A 82 7.35 16.96 -2.91
CA LYS A 82 7.83 18.09 -3.71
C LYS A 82 8.19 17.70 -5.14
N ARG A 83 8.36 16.42 -5.43
CA ARG A 83 8.77 15.88 -6.71
C ARG A 83 7.96 14.64 -7.04
N LEU A 84 7.45 14.56 -8.26
CA LEU A 84 6.78 13.35 -8.75
C LEU A 84 7.78 12.18 -8.78
N MET A 85 7.38 11.06 -8.20
CA MET A 85 8.19 9.84 -8.20
C MET A 85 7.72 8.91 -9.31
N THR A 86 8.61 8.63 -10.23
CA THR A 86 8.35 7.76 -11.40
C THR A 86 9.30 6.56 -11.47
N ASP A 87 10.32 6.54 -10.58
CA ASP A 87 11.39 5.55 -10.56
C ASP A 87 11.32 4.62 -9.35
N GLY A 88 12.23 3.64 -9.29
CA GLY A 88 12.30 2.68 -8.20
C GLY A 88 11.01 1.84 -8.10
N PRO A 89 10.41 1.69 -6.91
CA PRO A 89 9.17 0.94 -6.75
C PRO A 89 7.99 1.56 -7.50
N TYR A 90 8.01 2.88 -7.75
CA TYR A 90 6.98 3.62 -8.48
C TYR A 90 7.02 3.37 -10.00
N ARG A 91 8.06 2.72 -10.52
CA ARG A 91 8.10 2.22 -11.88
C ARG A 91 7.23 0.96 -12.07
N ILE A 92 7.04 0.17 -11.01
CA ILE A 92 6.23 -1.06 -11.04
C ILE A 92 4.75 -0.70 -11.11
N CYS A 93 4.30 0.17 -10.21
CA CYS A 93 2.95 0.71 -10.17
C CYS A 93 2.96 2.05 -9.43
N ARG A 94 1.88 2.84 -9.56
CA ARG A 94 1.81 4.17 -8.94
C ARG A 94 1.62 4.14 -7.42
N ASN A 95 1.13 3.02 -6.88
CA ASN A 95 0.88 2.85 -5.45
C ASN A 95 1.57 1.59 -4.88
N PRO A 96 2.92 1.50 -4.96
CA PRO A 96 3.65 0.29 -4.60
C PRO A 96 3.57 -0.03 -3.10
N MET A 97 3.46 0.97 -2.24
CA MET A 97 3.25 0.77 -0.80
C MET A 97 1.93 0.05 -0.54
N LEU A 98 0.84 0.49 -1.18
CA LEU A 98 -0.47 -0.12 -1.03
C LEU A 98 -0.54 -1.52 -1.66
N LEU A 99 0.13 -1.72 -2.80
CA LEU A 99 0.28 -3.05 -3.40
C LEU A 99 0.94 -4.02 -2.42
N GLY A 100 1.99 -3.59 -1.73
CA GLY A 100 2.64 -4.39 -0.68
C GLY A 100 1.70 -4.74 0.46
N VAL A 101 0.88 -3.80 0.91
CA VAL A 101 -0.16 -4.04 1.92
C VAL A 101 -1.17 -5.08 1.41
N PHE A 102 -1.62 -4.99 0.17
CA PHE A 102 -2.57 -5.97 -0.38
C PHE A 102 -1.96 -7.37 -0.52
N ILE A 103 -0.69 -7.49 -0.88
CA ILE A 103 0.03 -8.77 -0.91
C ILE A 103 0.11 -9.38 0.50
N PHE A 104 0.40 -8.56 1.52
CA PHE A 104 0.40 -9.00 2.92
C PHE A 104 -0.96 -9.55 3.34
N TYR A 105 -2.06 -8.84 3.06
CA TYR A 105 -3.41 -9.29 3.38
C TYR A 105 -3.86 -10.51 2.57
N ALA A 106 -3.44 -10.63 1.33
CA ALA A 106 -3.67 -11.84 0.54
C ALA A 106 -3.01 -13.07 1.19
N GLY A 107 -1.80 -12.92 1.73
CA GLY A 107 -1.14 -13.95 2.52
C GLY A 107 -1.95 -14.36 3.76
N LEU A 108 -2.44 -13.37 4.53
CA LEU A 108 -3.32 -13.62 5.66
C LEU A 108 -4.61 -14.32 5.24
N GLN A 109 -5.23 -13.91 4.12
CA GLN A 109 -6.45 -14.53 3.63
C GLN A 109 -6.24 -16.00 3.24
N ILE A 110 -5.09 -16.35 2.65
CA ILE A 110 -4.73 -17.74 2.36
C ILE A 110 -4.55 -18.55 3.65
N LEU A 111 -3.96 -17.95 4.68
CA LEU A 111 -3.82 -18.59 5.99
C LEU A 111 -5.18 -18.86 6.64
N LEU A 112 -6.05 -17.86 6.65
CA LEU A 112 -7.33 -17.88 7.36
C LEU A 112 -8.40 -18.68 6.62
N LEU A 113 -8.45 -18.65 5.30
CA LEU A 113 -9.49 -19.24 4.42
C LEU A 113 -10.92 -18.96 4.92
N SER A 114 -11.15 -17.77 5.45
CA SER A 114 -12.43 -17.37 6.05
C SER A 114 -13.15 -16.37 5.15
N TRP A 115 -14.42 -16.68 4.78
CA TRP A 115 -15.23 -15.76 4.00
C TRP A 115 -15.55 -14.45 4.74
N LYS A 116 -15.66 -14.50 6.09
CA LYS A 116 -15.87 -13.31 6.93
C LYS A 116 -14.64 -12.39 6.90
N ALA A 117 -13.44 -12.97 7.00
CA ALA A 117 -12.18 -12.25 6.85
C ALA A 117 -12.02 -11.70 5.43
N LEU A 118 -12.49 -12.44 4.41
CA LEU A 118 -12.50 -11.99 3.02
C LEU A 118 -13.39 -10.76 2.81
N LEU A 119 -14.58 -10.73 3.42
CA LEU A 119 -15.47 -9.57 3.36
C LEU A 119 -14.82 -8.32 3.99
N LEU A 120 -14.16 -8.48 5.14
CA LEU A 120 -13.43 -7.39 5.79
C LEU A 120 -12.29 -6.91 4.88
N PHE A 121 -11.52 -7.83 4.29
CA PHE A 121 -10.46 -7.49 3.35
C PHE A 121 -11.00 -6.79 2.10
N ALA A 122 -12.10 -7.27 1.52
CA ALA A 122 -12.73 -6.64 0.37
C ALA A 122 -13.22 -5.21 0.68
N ALA A 123 -13.85 -5.00 1.83
CA ALA A 123 -14.24 -3.66 2.28
C ALA A 123 -13.02 -2.73 2.43
N PHE A 124 -11.94 -3.24 3.02
CA PHE A 124 -10.68 -2.50 3.14
C PHE A 124 -10.11 -2.14 1.76
N VAL A 125 -10.08 -3.08 0.81
CA VAL A 125 -9.63 -2.82 -0.56
C VAL A 125 -10.45 -1.71 -1.22
N LEU A 126 -11.79 -1.74 -1.09
CA LEU A 126 -12.66 -0.70 -1.67
C LEU A 126 -12.38 0.69 -1.08
N ILE A 127 -12.19 0.79 0.24
CA ILE A 127 -11.83 2.03 0.91
C ILE A 127 -10.49 2.55 0.39
N MET A 128 -9.49 1.67 0.26
CA MET A 128 -8.17 2.05 -0.23
C MET A 128 -8.17 2.44 -1.71
N LEU A 129 -8.97 1.79 -2.55
CA LEU A 129 -9.13 2.19 -3.96
C LEU A 129 -9.79 3.57 -4.08
N TYR A 130 -10.75 3.87 -3.22
CA TYR A 130 -11.32 5.22 -3.14
C TYR A 130 -10.26 6.26 -2.73
N GLN A 131 -9.44 5.95 -1.73
CA GLN A 131 -8.32 6.79 -1.30
C GLN A 131 -7.32 7.03 -2.44
N VAL A 132 -6.94 5.98 -3.18
CA VAL A 132 -6.06 6.09 -4.36
C VAL A 132 -6.65 7.05 -5.40
N LYS A 133 -7.96 6.96 -5.67
CA LYS A 133 -8.63 7.87 -6.61
C LYS A 133 -8.55 9.33 -6.16
N MET A 134 -8.74 9.60 -4.87
CA MET A 134 -8.62 10.96 -4.31
C MET A 134 -7.18 11.48 -4.43
N GLU A 135 -6.19 10.63 -4.12
CA GLU A 135 -4.78 10.97 -4.24
C GLU A 135 -4.38 11.23 -5.71
N GLU A 136 -4.83 10.42 -6.65
CA GLU A 136 -4.59 10.63 -8.08
C GLU A 136 -5.13 11.99 -8.56
N GLN A 137 -6.34 12.37 -8.14
CA GLN A 137 -6.91 13.67 -8.47
C GLN A 137 -6.07 14.82 -7.90
N ARG A 138 -5.52 14.66 -6.70
CA ARG A 138 -4.60 15.62 -6.11
C ARG A 138 -3.30 15.72 -6.90
N LEU A 139 -2.68 14.59 -7.23
CA LEU A 139 -1.44 14.55 -8.01
C LEU A 139 -1.63 15.15 -9.42
N GLU A 140 -2.80 14.97 -10.03
CA GLU A 140 -3.14 15.62 -11.29
C GLU A 140 -3.22 17.15 -11.15
N ARG A 141 -3.74 17.67 -10.03
CA ARG A 141 -3.76 19.11 -9.75
C ARG A 141 -2.36 19.67 -9.47
N ASP A 142 -1.54 18.92 -8.71
CA ASP A 142 -0.23 19.39 -8.24
C ASP A 142 0.84 19.31 -9.33
N PHE A 143 0.84 18.24 -10.15
CA PHE A 143 1.88 17.96 -11.17
C PHE A 143 1.38 18.06 -12.61
N GLY A 144 0.06 18.22 -12.83
CA GLY A 144 -0.53 18.47 -14.15
C GLY A 144 -0.11 17.47 -15.22
N ARG A 145 0.49 17.99 -16.31
CA ARG A 145 0.88 17.21 -17.48
C ARG A 145 1.88 16.10 -17.18
N GLU A 146 2.82 16.35 -16.29
CA GLU A 146 3.85 15.38 -15.90
C GLU A 146 3.21 14.13 -15.28
N TYR A 147 2.24 14.31 -14.38
CA TYR A 147 1.50 13.19 -13.80
C TYR A 147 0.65 12.44 -14.83
N LEU A 148 0.00 13.13 -15.74
CA LEU A 148 -0.81 12.49 -16.79
C LEU A 148 0.05 11.62 -17.72
N GLU A 149 1.27 12.02 -18.05
CA GLU A 149 2.21 11.21 -18.84
C GLU A 149 2.67 9.97 -18.05
N TYR A 150 2.95 10.13 -16.78
CA TYR A 150 3.28 9.00 -15.90
C TYR A 150 2.11 8.03 -15.77
N LYS A 151 0.89 8.52 -15.59
CA LYS A 151 -0.35 7.74 -15.48
C LYS A 151 -0.63 6.88 -16.72
N LYS A 152 -0.25 7.34 -17.91
CA LYS A 152 -0.37 6.57 -19.16
C LYS A 152 0.58 5.38 -19.24
N LYS A 153 1.75 5.48 -18.60
CA LYS A 153 2.84 4.49 -18.69
C LYS A 153 2.83 3.48 -17.54
N THR A 154 2.28 3.86 -16.40
CA THR A 154 2.39 3.09 -15.17
C THR A 154 0.99 2.82 -14.60
N PRO A 155 0.62 1.56 -14.33
CA PRO A 155 -0.68 1.20 -13.77
C PRO A 155 -0.84 1.67 -12.32
N ALA A 156 -2.09 1.75 -11.83
CA ALA A 156 -2.38 2.20 -10.47
C ALA A 156 -1.84 1.24 -9.40
N LEU A 157 -2.09 -0.06 -9.56
CA LEU A 157 -1.75 -1.11 -8.58
C LEU A 157 -1.16 -2.36 -9.24
N LEU A 158 -1.94 -3.03 -10.10
CA LEU A 158 -1.47 -4.26 -10.73
C LEU A 158 -0.56 -3.91 -11.91
N PRO A 159 0.67 -4.47 -11.96
CA PRO A 159 1.53 -4.27 -13.10
C PRO A 159 0.83 -4.81 -14.36
N ASP A 160 0.80 -3.99 -15.40
CA ASP A 160 0.36 -4.46 -16.71
C ASP A 160 1.41 -5.45 -17.24
N LEU A 161 1.06 -6.73 -17.20
CA LEU A 161 1.93 -7.82 -17.64
C LEU A 161 2.36 -7.66 -19.10
N ASN A 162 1.64 -6.87 -19.90
CA ASN A 162 2.00 -6.55 -21.28
C ASN A 162 3.10 -5.49 -21.38
N SER A 163 3.31 -4.69 -20.33
CA SER A 163 4.36 -3.67 -20.32
C SER A 163 5.77 -4.27 -20.26
N PHE A 164 5.92 -5.48 -19.73
CA PHE A 164 7.20 -6.20 -19.68
C PHE A 164 7.64 -6.79 -21.04
N LYS A 165 6.74 -6.83 -22.04
CA LYS A 165 7.05 -7.37 -23.39
C LYS A 165 7.58 -6.33 -24.37
N LYS A 166 7.71 -5.06 -23.97
CA LYS A 166 8.12 -3.95 -24.85
C LYS A 166 9.54 -3.44 -24.61
N HIS A 167 10.43 -4.29 -24.11
CA HIS A 167 11.88 -3.99 -24.06
C HIS A 167 12.70 -5.12 -24.66
#